data_e3ddaf81bd4ed326da47985da19708cc
#
_entry.id   e3ddaf81bd4ed326da47985da19708cc
#
_cell.length_a   1.000
_cell.length_b   1.000
_cell.length_c   1.000
_cell.angle_alpha   90.00
_cell.angle_beta   90.00
_cell.angle_gamma   90.00
#
_symmetry.space_group_name_H-M   'P 1'
#
loop_
_entity.id
_entity.type
_entity.pdbx_description
1 polymer ?
#
loop_
_entity_poly.entity_id
_entity_poly.type
_entity_poly.pdbx_seq_one_letter_code
_entity_poly.pdbx_strand_id
1 'polypeptide(L)'
;MPSVSLAAEWVNVGGTPYNTAAGDEAGTWAWDGADDMKLNGYNGGAIEAAGKLNVSYSGNNTVTNDDGRGIEVSDGANENAELNIQGDAASTLNVASSGDAIWSEGDINIDGAGTVNATSAEGDAIDAKGDLTIKGSGNVNATGDSDGIRADDNITIDNSGTVTAKATDDQGIEAGENLTIKGGGKVEASSVKDEAIEADGNIEISGDSQVKASSEKDYAVKAYGGLTVTNASLNAHGVGYGVYAYKGITLDHATVTVRATAERDDVSALFTDEDDIVIKNGSIVDAFAEGEFSTAISTRNYNPNEAGGHIYISDSVVKAIARYAETGGDGPDCYSGDQDDEITPERRGVNIGIYAQTTEGIVPATISIVRSKVTAEGDTAAIFALAMSADGKAIGTIEIEGATILTPEGGKVIDYRNKEELSNGIMYEAGQVIGTGDAVIDSPYDDVIAKKAVIAPSEETKPEEKPGETKPEGPKSEGTKTIKTVAVAATGAKTTGKLAATGDASNAAIVAAALAGTAAIAAGAVVSRKRS
;
A
#
# COMPACT_ATOMS: atom_id res chain seq x y z
N MET A 1 0.03 -24.37 -23.16
CA MET A 1 0.63 -23.92 -24.44
C MET A 1 0.21 -22.49 -24.56
N PRO A 2 1.07 -21.54 -24.97
CA PRO A 2 0.59 -20.18 -25.18
C PRO A 2 -0.53 -20.23 -26.23
N SER A 3 -1.69 -19.70 -25.92
CA SER A 3 -2.78 -19.49 -26.87
C SER A 3 -2.27 -18.53 -27.95
N VAL A 4 -2.46 -18.86 -29.20
CA VAL A 4 -2.19 -17.93 -30.31
C VAL A 4 -3.46 -17.12 -30.46
N SER A 5 -3.44 -15.87 -29.97
CA SER A 5 -4.53 -14.95 -30.23
C SER A 5 -4.68 -14.74 -31.72
N LEU A 6 -5.86 -14.97 -32.26
CA LEU A 6 -6.18 -14.75 -33.67
C LEU A 6 -6.74 -13.35 -33.87
N ALA A 7 -6.49 -12.78 -35.05
CA ALA A 7 -7.01 -11.49 -35.49
C ALA A 7 -8.52 -11.38 -35.30
N ALA A 8 -9.02 -10.15 -35.14
CA ALA A 8 -10.45 -9.90 -35.04
C ALA A 8 -11.21 -10.46 -36.26
N GLU A 9 -12.23 -11.24 -36.00
CA GLU A 9 -13.06 -11.85 -37.03
C GLU A 9 -14.02 -10.83 -37.68
N TRP A 10 -14.41 -9.85 -36.87
CA TRP A 10 -15.27 -8.74 -37.26
C TRP A 10 -15.09 -7.57 -36.28
N VAL A 11 -15.46 -6.39 -36.74
CA VAL A 11 -15.63 -5.23 -35.87
C VAL A 11 -16.98 -4.58 -36.08
N ASN A 12 -17.56 -3.99 -35.04
CA ASN A 12 -18.73 -3.13 -35.12
C ASN A 12 -18.31 -1.74 -34.66
N VAL A 13 -18.55 -0.74 -35.48
CA VAL A 13 -18.21 0.65 -35.18
C VAL A 13 -19.47 1.50 -35.25
N GLY A 14 -19.90 2.04 -34.12
CA GLY A 14 -21.10 2.86 -34.02
C GLY A 14 -22.39 2.13 -34.46
N GLY A 15 -22.50 0.82 -34.14
CA GLY A 15 -23.64 -0.02 -34.47
C GLY A 15 -23.62 -0.59 -35.90
N THR A 16 -22.52 -0.40 -36.66
CA THR A 16 -22.39 -0.94 -38.01
C THR A 16 -21.33 -2.04 -38.06
N PRO A 17 -21.69 -3.30 -38.39
CA PRO A 17 -20.74 -4.41 -38.41
C PRO A 17 -19.94 -4.45 -39.73
N TYR A 18 -18.65 -4.80 -39.61
CA TYR A 18 -17.72 -5.00 -40.73
C TYR A 18 -16.98 -6.33 -40.54
N ASN A 19 -16.81 -7.10 -41.60
CA ASN A 19 -16.06 -8.36 -41.62
C ASN A 19 -14.92 -8.36 -42.66
N THR A 20 -14.60 -7.20 -43.18
CA THR A 20 -13.47 -6.91 -44.08
C THR A 20 -12.99 -5.50 -43.81
N ALA A 21 -11.77 -5.18 -44.23
CA ALA A 21 -11.19 -3.85 -44.07
C ALA A 21 -12.20 -2.73 -44.32
N ALA A 22 -12.28 -1.77 -43.41
CA ALA A 22 -13.29 -0.70 -43.42
C ALA A 22 -12.71 0.59 -42.81
N GLY A 23 -13.40 1.71 -43.01
CA GLY A 23 -13.10 3.01 -42.45
C GLY A 23 -14.11 4.04 -42.91
N ASP A 24 -14.10 5.23 -42.29
CA ASP A 24 -14.95 6.32 -42.74
C ASP A 24 -14.27 7.20 -43.81
N GLU A 25 -15.09 7.93 -44.59
CA GLU A 25 -14.58 8.83 -45.64
C GLU A 25 -13.73 9.99 -45.08
N ALA A 26 -13.96 10.36 -43.83
CA ALA A 26 -13.21 11.42 -43.15
C ALA A 26 -11.85 10.95 -42.64
N GLY A 27 -11.58 9.63 -42.59
CA GLY A 27 -10.35 9.03 -42.10
C GLY A 27 -10.19 9.16 -40.58
N THR A 28 -11.32 9.26 -39.86
CA THR A 28 -11.29 9.34 -38.38
C THR A 28 -11.11 7.98 -37.74
N TRP A 29 -11.43 6.90 -38.46
CA TRP A 29 -11.11 5.53 -38.08
C TRP A 29 -10.86 4.66 -39.31
N ALA A 30 -10.07 3.62 -39.16
CA ALA A 30 -9.84 2.59 -40.17
C ALA A 30 -9.46 1.28 -39.49
N TRP A 31 -10.04 0.17 -39.98
CA TRP A 31 -9.70 -1.20 -39.62
C TRP A 31 -9.16 -1.94 -40.83
N ASP A 32 -8.07 -2.66 -40.69
CA ASP A 32 -7.40 -3.32 -41.82
C ASP A 32 -8.06 -4.63 -42.28
N GLY A 33 -9.08 -5.08 -41.56
CA GLY A 33 -9.77 -6.36 -41.81
C GLY A 33 -9.11 -7.56 -41.15
N ALA A 34 -8.20 -7.29 -40.18
CA ALA A 34 -7.53 -8.26 -39.34
C ALA A 34 -7.56 -7.75 -37.90
N ASP A 35 -6.44 -7.39 -37.31
CA ASP A 35 -6.35 -6.98 -35.91
C ASP A 35 -6.05 -5.50 -35.67
N ASP A 36 -5.69 -4.74 -36.71
CA ASP A 36 -5.27 -3.36 -36.53
C ASP A 36 -6.38 -2.32 -36.83
N MET A 37 -6.76 -1.58 -35.78
CA MET A 37 -7.66 -0.43 -35.87
C MET A 37 -6.91 0.87 -35.58
N LYS A 38 -7.14 1.90 -36.35
CA LYS A 38 -6.60 3.26 -36.19
C LYS A 38 -7.71 4.24 -35.90
N LEU A 39 -7.52 5.06 -34.86
CA LEU A 39 -8.39 6.18 -34.52
C LEU A 39 -7.61 7.50 -34.68
N ASN A 40 -8.19 8.48 -35.40
CA ASN A 40 -7.59 9.79 -35.60
C ASN A 40 -8.69 10.87 -35.61
N GLY A 41 -9.05 11.33 -34.41
CA GLY A 41 -10.16 12.26 -34.24
C GLY A 41 -11.53 11.58 -34.33
N TYR A 42 -11.61 10.29 -34.01
CA TYR A 42 -12.88 9.57 -33.92
C TYR A 42 -13.80 10.21 -32.88
N ASN A 43 -15.07 10.39 -33.25
CA ASN A 43 -16.12 10.84 -32.35
C ASN A 43 -17.41 10.12 -32.71
N GLY A 44 -17.65 8.99 -32.05
CA GLY A 44 -18.73 8.10 -32.41
C GLY A 44 -19.18 7.13 -31.35
N GLY A 45 -19.98 6.16 -31.73
CA GLY A 45 -20.52 5.12 -30.86
C GLY A 45 -19.51 4.05 -30.51
N ALA A 46 -19.98 2.99 -29.86
CA ALA A 46 -19.18 1.86 -29.39
C ALA A 46 -18.29 1.24 -30.47
N ILE A 47 -17.21 0.62 -30.03
CA ILE A 47 -16.34 -0.22 -30.85
C ILE A 47 -16.37 -1.62 -30.23
N GLU A 48 -16.85 -2.59 -30.99
CA GLU A 48 -16.95 -4.00 -30.59
C GLU A 48 -16.12 -4.85 -31.54
N ALA A 49 -15.48 -5.89 -31.05
CA ALA A 49 -14.74 -6.86 -31.84
C ALA A 49 -14.84 -8.26 -31.26
N ALA A 50 -14.53 -9.28 -32.06
CA ALA A 50 -14.34 -10.65 -31.56
C ALA A 50 -12.96 -11.16 -31.95
N GLY A 51 -12.21 -11.64 -30.97
CA GLY A 51 -10.81 -12.07 -31.10
C GLY A 51 -9.82 -11.00 -30.68
N LYS A 52 -8.71 -10.82 -31.40
CA LYS A 52 -7.70 -9.83 -31.06
C LYS A 52 -7.94 -8.48 -31.74
N LEU A 53 -7.92 -7.38 -30.99
CA LEU A 53 -7.99 -6.02 -31.51
C LEU A 53 -6.85 -5.14 -31.00
N ASN A 54 -6.10 -4.54 -31.95
CA ASN A 54 -5.09 -3.53 -31.65
C ASN A 54 -5.64 -2.15 -32.01
N VAL A 55 -5.93 -1.31 -31.03
CA VAL A 55 -6.40 0.07 -31.22
C VAL A 55 -5.22 1.02 -31.08
N SER A 56 -4.76 1.60 -32.19
CA SER A 56 -3.81 2.70 -32.20
C SER A 56 -4.53 4.04 -32.37
N TYR A 57 -4.24 5.01 -31.48
CA TYR A 57 -4.93 6.30 -31.55
C TYR A 57 -3.98 7.49 -31.62
N SER A 58 -4.39 8.49 -32.41
CA SER A 58 -3.73 9.79 -32.55
C SER A 58 -4.76 10.91 -32.48
N GLY A 59 -4.36 12.10 -32.04
CA GLY A 59 -5.28 13.21 -31.80
C GLY A 59 -6.27 12.96 -30.68
N ASN A 60 -7.42 13.60 -30.72
CA ASN A 60 -8.47 13.47 -29.72
C ASN A 60 -9.58 12.54 -30.22
N ASN A 61 -9.77 11.43 -29.56
CA ASN A 61 -10.78 10.43 -29.90
C ASN A 61 -11.80 10.30 -28.79
N THR A 62 -13.06 10.08 -29.15
CA THR A 62 -14.16 9.89 -28.21
C THR A 62 -15.03 8.73 -28.68
N VAL A 63 -15.22 7.76 -27.79
CA VAL A 63 -16.15 6.65 -27.94
C VAL A 63 -17.25 6.84 -26.90
N THR A 64 -18.50 6.79 -27.28
CA THR A 64 -19.64 6.98 -26.37
C THR A 64 -20.68 5.88 -26.59
N ASN A 65 -21.16 5.26 -25.51
CA ASN A 65 -22.25 4.31 -25.57
C ASN A 65 -23.16 4.44 -24.33
N ASP A 66 -24.34 4.97 -24.54
CA ASP A 66 -25.33 5.20 -23.46
C ASP A 66 -26.13 3.92 -23.10
N ASP A 67 -26.00 2.84 -23.87
CA ASP A 67 -26.79 1.61 -23.74
C ASP A 67 -25.91 0.34 -23.51
N GLY A 68 -24.65 0.47 -23.12
CA GLY A 68 -23.76 -0.69 -22.92
C GLY A 68 -22.30 -0.32 -22.83
N ARG A 69 -21.41 -1.22 -23.26
CA ARG A 69 -19.97 -1.06 -23.22
C ARG A 69 -19.45 -0.09 -24.29
N GLY A 70 -18.34 0.58 -23.98
CA GLY A 70 -17.71 1.54 -24.89
C GLY A 70 -16.81 0.89 -25.95
N ILE A 71 -15.72 0.25 -25.49
CA ILE A 71 -14.86 -0.62 -26.30
C ILE A 71 -14.99 -2.02 -25.73
N GLU A 72 -15.43 -2.97 -26.57
CA GLU A 72 -15.68 -4.35 -26.16
C GLU A 72 -14.93 -5.31 -27.07
N VAL A 73 -14.16 -6.23 -26.48
CA VAL A 73 -13.55 -7.35 -27.21
C VAL A 73 -13.99 -8.65 -26.57
N SER A 74 -14.81 -9.40 -27.30
CA SER A 74 -15.27 -10.73 -26.89
C SER A 74 -14.39 -11.82 -27.48
N ASP A 75 -14.51 -13.02 -26.94
CA ASP A 75 -13.91 -14.20 -27.53
C ASP A 75 -14.41 -14.41 -28.97
N GLY A 76 -13.48 -14.68 -29.87
CA GLY A 76 -13.79 -15.16 -31.20
C GLY A 76 -14.09 -16.67 -31.20
N ALA A 77 -14.23 -17.27 -32.35
CA ALA A 77 -14.46 -18.72 -32.53
C ALA A 77 -13.37 -19.60 -31.90
N ASN A 78 -12.27 -19.03 -31.42
CA ASN A 78 -11.13 -19.72 -30.83
C ASN A 78 -10.86 -19.37 -29.37
N GLU A 79 -11.79 -18.72 -28.68
CA GLU A 79 -11.70 -18.39 -27.25
C GLU A 79 -10.41 -17.59 -26.90
N ASN A 80 -10.12 -16.46 -27.59
CA ASN A 80 -8.89 -15.68 -27.42
C ASN A 80 -9.17 -14.19 -27.64
N ALA A 81 -9.84 -13.55 -26.69
CA ALA A 81 -9.95 -12.10 -26.66
C ALA A 81 -8.62 -11.47 -26.21
N GLU A 82 -8.19 -10.43 -26.91
CA GLU A 82 -7.04 -9.60 -26.52
C GLU A 82 -7.24 -8.18 -27.04
N LEU A 83 -7.27 -7.21 -26.14
CA LEU A 83 -7.37 -5.79 -26.49
C LEU A 83 -6.06 -5.07 -26.21
N ASN A 84 -5.43 -4.55 -27.26
CA ASN A 84 -4.24 -3.72 -27.15
C ASN A 84 -4.57 -2.27 -27.51
N ILE A 85 -4.29 -1.34 -26.61
CA ILE A 85 -4.53 0.11 -26.80
C ILE A 85 -3.19 0.84 -26.79
N GLN A 86 -2.86 1.55 -27.86
CA GLN A 86 -1.61 2.28 -27.98
C GLN A 86 -1.83 3.71 -28.46
N GLY A 87 -1.34 4.69 -27.69
CA GLY A 87 -1.45 6.11 -28.01
C GLY A 87 -0.13 6.82 -28.19
N ASP A 88 -0.07 7.73 -29.14
CA ASP A 88 1.03 8.66 -29.32
C ASP A 88 1.03 9.73 -28.23
N ALA A 89 2.18 10.35 -27.96
CA ALA A 89 2.27 11.50 -27.09
C ALA A 89 1.32 12.63 -27.54
N ALA A 90 0.66 13.27 -26.59
CA ALA A 90 -0.38 14.30 -26.82
C ALA A 90 -1.68 13.80 -27.47
N SER A 91 -1.86 12.48 -27.61
CA SER A 91 -3.12 11.89 -28.05
C SER A 91 -4.01 11.56 -26.86
N THR A 92 -5.33 11.57 -27.09
CA THR A 92 -6.31 11.24 -26.04
C THR A 92 -7.35 10.28 -26.62
N LEU A 93 -7.66 9.24 -25.87
CA LEU A 93 -8.78 8.35 -26.08
C LEU A 93 -9.74 8.52 -24.89
N ASN A 94 -10.92 9.05 -25.14
CA ASN A 94 -12.00 9.16 -24.16
C ASN A 94 -13.02 8.07 -24.46
N VAL A 95 -13.32 7.24 -23.50
CA VAL A 95 -14.35 6.21 -23.58
C VAL A 95 -15.35 6.45 -22.47
N ALA A 96 -16.61 6.69 -22.81
CA ALA A 96 -17.69 6.90 -21.86
C ALA A 96 -18.87 5.99 -22.20
N SER A 97 -19.36 5.26 -21.20
CA SER A 97 -20.41 4.25 -21.39
C SER A 97 -21.34 4.15 -20.19
N SER A 98 -22.50 3.53 -20.39
CA SER A 98 -23.36 3.15 -19.28
C SER A 98 -22.87 1.87 -18.59
N GLY A 99 -22.47 0.85 -19.35
CA GLY A 99 -21.77 -0.33 -18.84
C GLY A 99 -20.25 -0.11 -18.81
N ASP A 100 -19.45 -1.17 -18.84
CA ASP A 100 -17.99 -1.06 -18.77
C ASP A 100 -17.45 -0.17 -19.90
N ALA A 101 -16.53 0.74 -19.56
CA ALA A 101 -16.05 1.63 -20.62
C ALA A 101 -15.06 0.91 -21.56
N ILE A 102 -14.13 0.15 -21.03
CA ILE A 102 -13.19 -0.69 -21.77
C ILE A 102 -13.26 -2.10 -21.21
N TRP A 103 -13.67 -3.06 -22.01
CA TRP A 103 -13.88 -4.44 -21.60
C TRP A 103 -13.23 -5.43 -22.55
N SER A 104 -12.65 -6.50 -22.01
CA SER A 104 -12.18 -7.65 -22.78
C SER A 104 -12.52 -8.95 -22.06
N GLU A 105 -13.00 -9.94 -22.81
CA GLU A 105 -13.18 -11.31 -22.30
C GLU A 105 -11.84 -12.05 -22.05
N GLY A 106 -10.72 -11.46 -22.46
CA GLY A 106 -9.35 -11.88 -22.19
C GLY A 106 -8.50 -10.71 -21.72
N ASP A 107 -7.27 -10.63 -22.23
CA ASP A 107 -6.29 -9.66 -21.76
C ASP A 107 -6.56 -8.23 -22.26
N ILE A 108 -6.17 -7.25 -21.44
CA ILE A 108 -6.09 -5.84 -21.83
C ILE A 108 -4.66 -5.34 -21.66
N ASN A 109 -4.11 -4.74 -22.72
CA ASN A 109 -2.81 -4.09 -22.72
C ASN A 109 -2.95 -2.61 -23.12
N ILE A 110 -2.61 -1.69 -22.23
CA ILE A 110 -2.57 -0.25 -22.51
C ILE A 110 -1.10 0.19 -22.51
N ASP A 111 -0.60 0.65 -23.68
CA ASP A 111 0.79 1.05 -23.87
C ASP A 111 0.91 2.43 -24.52
N GLY A 112 2.08 3.04 -24.39
CA GLY A 112 2.42 4.27 -25.09
C GLY A 112 2.54 5.49 -24.20
N ALA A 113 2.42 6.67 -24.83
CA ALA A 113 2.61 7.96 -24.18
C ALA A 113 1.34 8.84 -24.23
N GLY A 114 0.23 8.32 -24.77
CA GLY A 114 -1.06 9.00 -24.85
C GLY A 114 -1.81 9.00 -23.52
N THR A 115 -2.99 9.62 -23.52
CA THR A 115 -3.92 9.60 -22.39
C THR A 115 -5.13 8.74 -22.71
N VAL A 116 -5.49 7.81 -21.82
CA VAL A 116 -6.73 7.06 -21.84
C VAL A 116 -7.61 7.53 -20.68
N ASN A 117 -8.83 7.99 -21.01
CA ASN A 117 -9.86 8.33 -20.04
C ASN A 117 -11.02 7.35 -20.24
N ALA A 118 -11.25 6.47 -19.28
CA ALA A 118 -12.33 5.51 -19.26
C ALA A 118 -13.34 5.89 -18.17
N THR A 119 -14.61 6.01 -18.50
CA THR A 119 -15.66 6.37 -17.54
C THR A 119 -16.86 5.47 -17.76
N SER A 120 -17.25 4.74 -16.73
CA SER A 120 -18.49 3.96 -16.69
C SER A 120 -19.47 4.59 -15.71
N ALA A 121 -20.77 4.55 -16.07
CA ALA A 121 -21.83 5.08 -15.23
C ALA A 121 -22.47 4.02 -14.31
N GLU A 122 -22.40 2.74 -14.67
CA GLU A 122 -23.05 1.63 -13.93
C GLU A 122 -22.18 0.37 -13.83
N GLY A 123 -20.96 0.37 -14.41
CA GLY A 123 -20.03 -0.77 -14.44
C GLY A 123 -18.60 -0.35 -14.15
N ASP A 124 -17.66 -1.14 -14.64
CA ASP A 124 -16.24 -0.92 -14.47
C ASP A 124 -15.69 0.06 -15.51
N ALA A 125 -14.73 0.90 -15.15
CA ALA A 125 -14.12 1.74 -16.16
C ALA A 125 -13.18 0.94 -17.08
N ILE A 126 -12.41 -0.01 -16.53
CA ILE A 126 -11.57 -0.94 -17.29
C ILE A 126 -11.69 -2.32 -16.65
N ASP A 127 -12.20 -3.31 -17.42
CA ASP A 127 -12.41 -4.68 -16.95
C ASP A 127 -11.81 -5.70 -17.92
N ALA A 128 -10.82 -6.46 -17.48
CA ALA A 128 -10.21 -7.58 -18.17
C ALA A 128 -10.60 -8.90 -17.50
N LYS A 129 -11.08 -9.88 -18.30
CA LYS A 129 -11.32 -11.23 -17.77
C LYS A 129 -10.05 -12.11 -17.78
N GLY A 130 -8.94 -11.60 -18.28
CA GLY A 130 -7.60 -12.15 -18.19
C GLY A 130 -6.68 -11.19 -17.46
N ASP A 131 -5.43 -11.09 -17.92
CA ASP A 131 -4.43 -10.16 -17.38
C ASP A 131 -4.68 -8.72 -17.85
N LEU A 132 -4.42 -7.74 -16.99
CA LEU A 132 -4.40 -6.33 -17.35
C LEU A 132 -3.00 -5.75 -17.20
N THR A 133 -2.46 -5.17 -18.27
CA THR A 133 -1.16 -4.52 -18.28
C THR A 133 -1.26 -3.06 -18.70
N ILE A 134 -0.76 -2.14 -17.84
CA ILE A 134 -0.60 -0.72 -18.17
C ILE A 134 0.89 -0.40 -18.15
N LYS A 135 1.44 0.04 -19.30
CA LYS A 135 2.87 0.34 -19.43
C LYS A 135 3.16 1.59 -20.26
N GLY A 136 4.42 2.03 -20.22
CA GLY A 136 4.86 3.19 -20.99
C GLY A 136 5.00 4.46 -20.16
N SER A 137 4.55 5.60 -20.70
CA SER A 137 4.63 6.90 -20.05
C SER A 137 3.34 7.73 -20.12
N GLY A 138 2.28 7.14 -20.65
CA GLY A 138 0.97 7.77 -20.78
C GLY A 138 0.23 7.86 -19.46
N ASN A 139 -0.92 8.55 -19.49
CA ASN A 139 -1.80 8.61 -18.34
C ASN A 139 -3.04 7.72 -18.57
N VAL A 140 -3.48 7.04 -17.54
CA VAL A 140 -4.73 6.28 -17.53
C VAL A 140 -5.60 6.82 -16.41
N ASN A 141 -6.80 7.31 -16.76
CA ASN A 141 -7.79 7.80 -15.81
C ASN A 141 -9.04 6.92 -15.95
N ALA A 142 -9.28 6.07 -14.99
CA ALA A 142 -10.39 5.15 -14.93
C ALA A 142 -11.36 5.58 -13.83
N THR A 143 -12.63 5.72 -14.13
CA THR A 143 -13.68 6.06 -13.16
C THR A 143 -14.89 5.19 -13.42
N GLY A 144 -15.16 4.24 -12.52
CA GLY A 144 -16.30 3.33 -12.55
C GLY A 144 -17.31 3.64 -11.45
N ASP A 145 -18.55 3.19 -11.64
CA ASP A 145 -19.52 3.09 -10.53
C ASP A 145 -19.20 1.82 -9.72
N SER A 146 -18.92 0.70 -10.38
CA SER A 146 -18.28 -0.48 -9.78
C SER A 146 -16.79 -0.23 -9.65
N ASP A 147 -15.93 -0.97 -10.36
CA ASP A 147 -14.48 -0.81 -10.25
C ASP A 147 -13.90 0.30 -11.12
N GLY A 148 -12.81 0.91 -10.62
CA GLY A 148 -12.00 1.76 -11.45
C GLY A 148 -11.21 0.96 -12.48
N ILE A 149 -10.46 -0.03 -12.03
CA ILE A 149 -9.65 -0.96 -12.85
C ILE A 149 -9.77 -2.36 -12.25
N ARG A 150 -10.23 -3.33 -13.05
CA ARG A 150 -10.41 -4.72 -12.64
C ARG A 150 -9.73 -5.68 -13.60
N ALA A 151 -9.20 -6.77 -13.06
CA ALA A 151 -8.79 -7.94 -13.82
C ALA A 151 -9.15 -9.21 -13.04
N ASP A 152 -9.67 -10.24 -13.73
CA ASP A 152 -9.93 -11.53 -13.08
C ASP A 152 -8.62 -12.29 -12.76
N ASP A 153 -7.53 -12.03 -13.49
CA ASP A 153 -6.18 -12.57 -13.23
C ASP A 153 -5.26 -11.49 -12.65
N ASN A 154 -4.09 -11.24 -13.24
CA ASN A 154 -3.09 -10.33 -12.68
C ASN A 154 -3.23 -8.90 -13.25
N ILE A 155 -2.90 -7.91 -12.41
CA ILE A 155 -2.70 -6.53 -12.86
C ILE A 155 -1.22 -6.17 -12.77
N THR A 156 -0.66 -5.66 -13.89
CA THR A 156 0.68 -5.11 -13.94
C THR A 156 0.64 -3.64 -14.38
N ILE A 157 1.09 -2.73 -13.50
CA ILE A 157 1.29 -1.32 -13.82
C ILE A 157 2.79 -1.05 -13.87
N ASP A 158 3.38 -1.07 -15.08
CA ASP A 158 4.78 -0.75 -15.37
C ASP A 158 4.85 0.57 -16.14
N ASN A 159 4.43 1.63 -15.48
CA ASN A 159 4.20 2.92 -16.11
C ASN A 159 4.99 4.04 -15.41
N SER A 160 5.54 4.98 -16.19
CA SER A 160 6.20 6.17 -15.67
C SER A 160 5.30 7.42 -15.65
N GLY A 161 4.09 7.35 -16.19
CA GLY A 161 3.06 8.37 -16.12
C GLY A 161 2.18 8.23 -14.87
N THR A 162 0.94 8.70 -14.98
CA THR A 162 -0.03 8.62 -13.89
C THR A 162 -1.15 7.64 -14.22
N VAL A 163 -1.45 6.74 -13.29
CA VAL A 163 -2.64 5.88 -13.33
C VAL A 163 -3.56 6.32 -12.19
N THR A 164 -4.79 6.71 -12.53
CA THR A 164 -5.83 7.07 -11.57
C THR A 164 -6.98 6.11 -11.73
N ALA A 165 -7.36 5.43 -10.66
CA ALA A 165 -8.47 4.48 -10.61
C ALA A 165 -9.45 4.90 -9.51
N LYS A 166 -10.72 5.08 -9.87
CA LYS A 166 -11.75 5.52 -8.94
C LYS A 166 -12.99 4.66 -9.07
N ALA A 167 -13.52 4.28 -7.93
CA ALA A 167 -14.76 3.54 -7.80
C ALA A 167 -15.74 4.25 -6.85
N THR A 168 -17.03 3.98 -7.03
CA THR A 168 -18.09 4.43 -6.13
C THR A 168 -18.54 3.29 -5.23
N ASP A 169 -18.80 2.14 -5.79
CA ASP A 169 -19.44 1.02 -5.10
C ASP A 169 -18.43 -0.07 -4.72
N ASP A 170 -17.52 -0.42 -5.62
CA ASP A 170 -16.55 -1.49 -5.44
C ASP A 170 -15.10 -0.94 -5.35
N GLN A 171 -14.09 -1.64 -5.84
CA GLN A 171 -12.68 -1.31 -5.62
C GLN A 171 -12.15 -0.26 -6.60
N GLY A 172 -11.23 0.58 -6.12
CA GLY A 172 -10.47 1.44 -7.03
C GLY A 172 -9.64 0.63 -8.02
N ILE A 173 -8.91 -0.38 -7.53
CA ILE A 173 -8.15 -1.39 -8.30
C ILE A 173 -8.41 -2.75 -7.68
N GLU A 174 -8.93 -3.70 -8.47
CA GLU A 174 -9.16 -5.11 -8.08
C GLU A 174 -8.34 -6.05 -8.97
N ALA A 175 -7.51 -6.90 -8.38
CA ALA A 175 -6.81 -7.99 -9.06
C ALA A 175 -7.24 -9.34 -8.48
N GLY A 176 -7.84 -10.21 -9.31
CA GLY A 176 -8.25 -11.56 -8.89
C GLY A 176 -7.07 -12.49 -8.60
N GLU A 177 -5.85 -12.14 -9.00
CA GLU A 177 -4.61 -12.79 -8.57
C GLU A 177 -3.64 -11.77 -7.96
N ASN A 178 -2.58 -11.38 -8.66
CA ASN A 178 -1.53 -10.52 -8.11
C ASN A 178 -1.57 -9.11 -8.71
N LEU A 179 -1.25 -8.11 -7.89
CA LEU A 179 -1.03 -6.73 -8.34
C LEU A 179 0.45 -6.37 -8.27
N THR A 180 1.04 -5.98 -9.40
CA THR A 180 2.41 -5.47 -9.48
C THR A 180 2.42 -4.02 -9.95
N ILE A 181 2.97 -3.11 -9.14
CA ILE A 181 3.13 -1.68 -9.48
C ILE A 181 4.62 -1.34 -9.53
N LYS A 182 5.10 -0.90 -10.69
CA LYS A 182 6.50 -0.53 -10.93
C LYS A 182 6.60 0.52 -12.03
N GLY A 183 7.83 0.90 -12.44
CA GLY A 183 8.03 1.84 -13.55
C GLY A 183 8.21 3.30 -13.11
N GLY A 184 8.15 3.59 -11.81
CA GLY A 184 8.48 4.90 -11.24
C GLY A 184 7.41 5.97 -11.40
N GLY A 185 6.22 5.61 -11.89
CA GLY A 185 5.10 6.52 -12.05
C GLY A 185 4.26 6.68 -10.78
N LYS A 186 3.15 7.37 -10.95
CA LYS A 186 2.19 7.63 -9.87
C LYS A 186 0.93 6.79 -10.06
N VAL A 187 0.50 6.10 -9.00
CA VAL A 187 -0.78 5.39 -8.97
C VAL A 187 -1.65 5.98 -7.87
N GLU A 188 -2.85 6.42 -8.22
CA GLU A 188 -3.87 6.92 -7.29
C GLU A 188 -5.11 6.04 -7.40
N ALA A 189 -5.41 5.27 -6.38
CA ALA A 189 -6.61 4.45 -6.27
C ALA A 189 -7.54 4.98 -5.18
N SER A 190 -8.83 4.99 -5.45
CA SER A 190 -9.82 5.39 -4.42
C SER A 190 -11.15 4.68 -4.63
N SER A 191 -11.80 4.34 -3.52
CA SER A 191 -13.17 3.86 -3.47
C SER A 191 -13.97 4.65 -2.42
N VAL A 192 -15.28 4.75 -2.63
CA VAL A 192 -16.19 5.38 -1.66
C VAL A 192 -16.77 4.34 -0.70
N LYS A 193 -17.02 3.10 -1.15
CA LYS A 193 -17.72 2.11 -0.32
C LYS A 193 -16.87 0.89 0.03
N ASP A 194 -15.90 0.56 -0.79
CA ASP A 194 -15.09 -0.65 -0.67
C ASP A 194 -13.59 -0.32 -0.60
N GLU A 195 -12.69 -1.26 -0.81
CA GLU A 195 -11.25 -1.06 -0.78
C GLU A 195 -10.77 -0.14 -1.91
N ALA A 196 -9.74 0.66 -1.63
CA ALA A 196 -9.13 1.41 -2.73
C ALA A 196 -8.26 0.51 -3.62
N ILE A 197 -7.57 -0.46 -3.03
CA ILE A 197 -6.77 -1.48 -3.73
C ILE A 197 -7.01 -2.83 -3.07
N GLU A 198 -7.43 -3.82 -3.86
CA GLU A 198 -7.56 -5.22 -3.43
C GLU A 198 -6.80 -6.16 -4.38
N ALA A 199 -6.22 -7.23 -3.84
CA ALA A 199 -5.69 -8.34 -4.60
C ALA A 199 -5.94 -9.66 -3.86
N ASP A 200 -6.45 -10.68 -4.58
CA ASP A 200 -6.62 -12.03 -4.03
C ASP A 200 -5.27 -12.73 -3.81
N GLY A 201 -4.23 -12.30 -4.51
CA GLY A 201 -2.86 -12.73 -4.33
C GLY A 201 -2.00 -11.69 -3.60
N ASN A 202 -0.78 -11.53 -4.10
CA ASN A 202 0.19 -10.61 -3.54
C ASN A 202 0.11 -9.22 -4.18
N ILE A 203 0.46 -8.20 -3.39
CA ILE A 203 0.68 -6.84 -3.87
C ILE A 203 2.18 -6.53 -3.81
N GLU A 204 2.79 -6.19 -4.95
CA GLU A 204 4.17 -5.74 -5.04
C GLU A 204 4.24 -4.30 -5.57
N ILE A 205 4.87 -3.39 -4.80
CA ILE A 205 5.10 -1.99 -5.18
C ILE A 205 6.61 -1.75 -5.21
N SER A 206 7.15 -1.35 -6.37
CA SER A 206 8.59 -1.24 -6.56
C SER A 206 8.99 -0.15 -7.56
N GLY A 207 10.29 0.03 -7.81
CA GLY A 207 10.81 0.83 -8.92
C GLY A 207 10.59 2.34 -8.79
N ASP A 208 10.74 2.92 -7.60
CA ASP A 208 10.51 4.34 -7.27
C ASP A 208 9.05 4.80 -7.46
N SER A 209 8.10 3.86 -7.60
CA SER A 209 6.68 4.16 -7.77
C SER A 209 6.09 4.87 -6.55
N GLN A 210 5.11 5.73 -6.81
CA GLN A 210 4.38 6.49 -5.79
C GLN A 210 2.92 6.05 -5.80
N VAL A 211 2.51 5.31 -4.78
CA VAL A 211 1.15 4.79 -4.65
C VAL A 211 0.40 5.56 -3.58
N LYS A 212 -0.80 6.04 -3.93
CA LYS A 212 -1.78 6.58 -3.00
C LYS A 212 -3.06 5.76 -3.09
N ALA A 213 -3.49 5.21 -1.96
CA ALA A 213 -4.72 4.47 -1.82
C ALA A 213 -5.62 5.12 -0.77
N SER A 214 -6.91 5.33 -1.06
CA SER A 214 -7.84 5.90 -0.09
C SER A 214 -9.23 5.31 -0.24
N SER A 215 -9.76 4.74 0.84
CA SER A 215 -11.16 4.35 0.95
C SER A 215 -11.88 5.21 1.98
N GLU A 216 -13.14 5.56 1.69
CA GLU A 216 -13.97 6.34 2.62
C GLU A 216 -14.68 5.44 3.65
N LYS A 217 -14.83 4.12 3.39
CA LYS A 217 -15.59 3.21 4.25
C LYS A 217 -14.96 1.86 4.52
N ASP A 218 -13.92 1.49 3.79
CA ASP A 218 -13.23 0.21 3.97
C ASP A 218 -11.70 0.37 3.96
N TYR A 219 -10.95 -0.70 3.76
CA TYR A 219 -9.50 -0.69 3.80
C TYR A 219 -8.92 0.13 2.63
N ALA A 220 -7.82 0.81 2.86
CA ALA A 220 -7.16 1.45 1.73
C ALA A 220 -6.42 0.43 0.85
N VAL A 221 -5.78 -0.56 1.45
CA VAL A 221 -5.07 -1.63 0.74
C VAL A 221 -5.33 -2.96 1.43
N LYS A 222 -5.77 -3.96 0.64
CA LYS A 222 -6.03 -5.32 1.12
C LYS A 222 -5.36 -6.34 0.18
N ALA A 223 -4.59 -7.24 0.75
CA ALA A 223 -3.99 -8.37 0.06
C ALA A 223 -4.33 -9.67 0.79
N TYR A 224 -4.95 -10.62 0.10
CA TYR A 224 -5.11 -11.97 0.65
C TYR A 224 -3.81 -12.78 0.61
N GLY A 225 -2.83 -12.34 -0.17
CA GLY A 225 -1.43 -12.72 -0.07
C GLY A 225 -0.64 -11.78 0.84
N GLY A 226 0.63 -11.54 0.49
CA GLY A 226 1.51 -10.60 1.16
C GLY A 226 1.60 -9.25 0.46
N LEU A 227 1.98 -8.20 1.21
CA LEU A 227 2.35 -6.90 0.65
C LEU A 227 3.86 -6.70 0.71
N THR A 228 4.47 -6.37 -0.41
CA THR A 228 5.88 -5.98 -0.48
C THR A 228 6.03 -4.58 -1.09
N VAL A 229 6.68 -3.68 -0.37
CA VAL A 229 7.05 -2.34 -0.87
C VAL A 229 8.57 -2.21 -0.87
N THR A 230 9.18 -2.10 -2.06
CA THR A 230 10.63 -2.06 -2.23
C THR A 230 11.06 -0.87 -3.07
N ASN A 231 11.93 0.01 -2.54
CA ASN A 231 12.37 1.24 -3.23
C ASN A 231 11.18 2.03 -3.81
N ALA A 232 10.14 2.23 -3.01
CA ALA A 232 8.92 2.88 -3.45
C ALA A 232 8.22 3.60 -2.30
N SER A 233 7.13 4.31 -2.59
CA SER A 233 6.32 4.97 -1.56
C SER A 233 4.86 4.52 -1.61
N LEU A 234 4.27 4.33 -0.42
CA LEU A 234 2.86 4.03 -0.23
C LEU A 234 2.25 5.02 0.77
N ASN A 235 1.16 5.67 0.37
CA ASN A 235 0.33 6.50 1.23
C ASN A 235 -1.09 5.91 1.24
N ALA A 236 -1.47 5.27 2.33
CA ALA A 236 -2.74 4.58 2.47
C ALA A 236 -3.61 5.24 3.56
N HIS A 237 -4.89 5.45 3.26
CA HIS A 237 -5.87 5.96 4.20
C HIS A 237 -7.18 5.18 4.07
N GLY A 238 -7.53 4.42 5.10
CA GLY A 238 -8.73 3.57 5.13
C GLY A 238 -9.50 3.69 6.44
N VAL A 239 -10.64 3.01 6.45
CA VAL A 239 -11.51 2.83 7.61
C VAL A 239 -11.41 1.39 8.08
N GLY A 240 -11.21 1.16 9.37
CA GLY A 240 -10.86 -0.14 9.92
C GLY A 240 -9.38 -0.46 9.71
N TYR A 241 -8.97 -0.83 8.51
CA TYR A 241 -7.57 -1.09 8.21
C TYR A 241 -7.02 -0.11 7.17
N GLY A 242 -5.85 0.47 7.45
CA GLY A 242 -5.12 1.24 6.45
C GLY A 242 -4.48 0.34 5.41
N VAL A 243 -3.77 -0.69 5.88
CA VAL A 243 -3.18 -1.78 5.09
C VAL A 243 -3.42 -3.08 5.81
N TYR A 244 -4.06 -4.00 5.12
CA TYR A 244 -4.26 -5.38 5.54
C TYR A 244 -3.54 -6.32 4.56
N ALA A 245 -2.71 -7.24 5.06
CA ALA A 245 -2.14 -8.31 4.27
C ALA A 245 -2.24 -9.62 5.06
N TYR A 246 -2.88 -10.64 4.47
CA TYR A 246 -3.09 -11.90 5.16
C TYR A 246 -1.77 -12.65 5.45
N LYS A 247 -0.81 -12.60 4.50
CA LYS A 247 0.46 -13.34 4.55
C LYS A 247 1.72 -12.48 4.68
N GLY A 248 1.63 -11.43 5.47
CA GLY A 248 2.80 -10.65 5.86
C GLY A 248 3.03 -9.37 5.06
N ILE A 249 3.82 -8.48 5.67
CA ILE A 249 4.16 -7.17 5.11
C ILE A 249 5.68 -7.02 5.11
N THR A 250 6.27 -6.73 3.95
CA THR A 250 7.69 -6.40 3.83
C THR A 250 7.88 -4.99 3.29
N LEU A 251 8.57 -4.15 4.06
CA LEU A 251 8.95 -2.79 3.69
C LEU A 251 10.48 -2.71 3.61
N ASP A 252 11.02 -2.59 2.41
CA ASP A 252 12.45 -2.58 2.14
C ASP A 252 12.87 -1.29 1.42
N HIS A 253 13.62 -0.43 2.08
CA HIS A 253 13.96 0.89 1.54
C HIS A 253 12.72 1.68 1.08
N ALA A 254 11.64 1.57 1.83
CA ALA A 254 10.32 2.09 1.51
C ALA A 254 9.97 3.34 2.32
N THR A 255 9.14 4.23 1.74
CA THR A 255 8.52 5.34 2.47
C THR A 255 7.03 5.07 2.57
N VAL A 256 6.53 4.80 3.78
CA VAL A 256 5.16 4.36 3.99
C VAL A 256 4.46 5.25 5.01
N THR A 257 3.33 5.82 4.61
CA THR A 257 2.44 6.58 5.48
C THR A 257 1.08 5.90 5.48
N VAL A 258 0.62 5.47 6.64
CA VAL A 258 -0.66 4.78 6.76
C VAL A 258 -1.51 5.42 7.85
N ARG A 259 -2.78 5.62 7.53
CA ARG A 259 -3.81 6.09 8.45
C ARG A 259 -5.00 5.14 8.43
N ALA A 260 -5.45 4.75 9.60
CA ALA A 260 -6.69 4.02 9.80
C ALA A 260 -7.57 4.77 10.80
N THR A 261 -8.84 4.91 10.51
CA THR A 261 -9.79 5.63 11.35
C THR A 261 -10.99 4.78 11.70
N ALA A 262 -11.72 5.20 12.72
CA ALA A 262 -12.80 4.42 13.30
C ALA A 262 -14.16 4.65 12.63
N GLU A 263 -14.67 3.65 11.92
CA GLU A 263 -16.10 3.32 11.89
C GLU A 263 -16.31 1.89 12.40
N ARG A 264 -15.23 1.20 12.84
CA ARG A 264 -15.24 -0.17 13.36
C ARG A 264 -14.53 -0.19 14.71
N ASP A 265 -14.87 -1.18 15.53
CA ASP A 265 -14.28 -1.34 16.86
C ASP A 265 -12.77 -1.68 16.77
N ASP A 266 -12.36 -2.46 15.77
CA ASP A 266 -10.99 -2.91 15.55
C ASP A 266 -10.34 -2.12 14.38
N VAL A 267 -9.33 -1.31 14.69
CA VAL A 267 -8.68 -0.40 13.77
C VAL A 267 -7.17 -0.63 13.78
N SER A 268 -6.59 -0.92 12.61
CA SER A 268 -5.13 -1.08 12.49
C SER A 268 -4.58 -0.32 11.29
N ALA A 269 -3.48 0.43 11.47
CA ALA A 269 -2.86 1.08 10.33
C ALA A 269 -2.11 0.07 9.44
N LEU A 270 -1.18 -0.71 9.99
CA LEU A 270 -0.52 -1.84 9.30
C LEU A 270 -0.85 -3.12 10.03
N PHE A 271 -1.46 -4.08 9.35
CA PHE A 271 -1.91 -5.33 9.96
C PHE A 271 -1.67 -6.55 9.07
N THR A 272 -1.24 -7.65 9.70
CA THR A 272 -1.18 -8.97 9.07
C THR A 272 -1.69 -10.06 10.01
N ASP A 273 -2.40 -11.06 9.45
CA ASP A 273 -3.07 -12.10 10.23
C ASP A 273 -2.21 -13.35 10.50
N GLU A 274 -1.35 -13.77 9.60
CA GLU A 274 -0.68 -15.08 9.74
C GLU A 274 0.85 -15.00 9.76
N ASP A 275 1.44 -13.96 9.19
CA ASP A 275 2.88 -13.90 8.95
C ASP A 275 3.50 -12.65 9.60
N ASP A 276 4.72 -12.32 9.24
CA ASP A 276 5.54 -11.30 9.87
C ASP A 276 5.37 -9.92 9.22
N ILE A 277 5.64 -8.87 10.02
CA ILE A 277 5.91 -7.54 9.50
C ILE A 277 7.41 -7.29 9.53
N VAL A 278 8.02 -7.05 8.37
CA VAL A 278 9.45 -6.80 8.20
C VAL A 278 9.69 -5.39 7.66
N ILE A 279 10.31 -4.52 8.46
CA ILE A 279 10.67 -3.14 8.11
C ILE A 279 12.18 -3.01 8.16
N LYS A 280 12.83 -2.74 7.02
CA LYS A 280 14.30 -2.81 6.93
C LYS A 280 14.94 -1.82 5.95
N ASN A 281 16.27 -1.75 6.00
CA ASN A 281 17.12 -1.09 4.99
C ASN A 281 16.81 0.40 4.76
N GLY A 282 16.62 1.17 5.81
CA GLY A 282 16.37 2.61 5.71
C GLY A 282 14.91 2.96 5.42
N SER A 283 13.98 2.05 5.64
CA SER A 283 12.56 2.34 5.50
C SER A 283 12.10 3.41 6.49
N ILE A 284 11.18 4.28 6.03
CA ILE A 284 10.54 5.33 6.83
C ILE A 284 9.06 5.02 6.90
N VAL A 285 8.55 4.75 8.11
CA VAL A 285 7.15 4.37 8.34
C VAL A 285 6.50 5.35 9.31
N ASP A 286 5.36 5.92 8.93
CA ASP A 286 4.47 6.70 9.80
C ASP A 286 3.09 6.04 9.79
N ALA A 287 2.79 5.25 10.82
CA ALA A 287 1.55 4.52 11.01
C ALA A 287 0.73 5.16 12.13
N PHE A 288 -0.55 5.45 11.84
CA PHE A 288 -1.49 6.04 12.78
C PHE A 288 -2.82 5.32 12.72
N ALA A 289 -3.31 4.90 13.87
CA ALA A 289 -4.63 4.28 14.03
C ALA A 289 -5.42 5.01 15.12
N GLU A 290 -6.71 5.21 14.89
CA GLU A 290 -7.62 5.86 15.83
C GLU A 290 -8.95 5.14 15.88
N GLY A 291 -9.30 4.56 17.04
CA GLY A 291 -10.50 3.77 17.24
C GLY A 291 -10.66 3.31 18.68
N GLU A 292 -11.73 2.59 18.98
CA GLU A 292 -11.97 2.04 20.30
C GLU A 292 -10.89 0.98 20.64
N PHE A 293 -10.64 0.06 19.72
CA PHE A 293 -9.48 -0.84 19.75
C PHE A 293 -8.58 -0.49 18.58
N SER A 294 -7.41 0.08 18.84
CA SER A 294 -6.55 0.53 17.76
C SER A 294 -5.11 0.05 17.91
N THR A 295 -4.50 -0.36 16.80
CA THR A 295 -3.08 -0.70 16.72
C THR A 295 -2.44 -0.01 15.52
N ALA A 296 -1.29 0.65 15.72
CA ALA A 296 -0.66 1.32 14.59
C ALA A 296 0.13 0.35 13.71
N ILE A 297 0.85 -0.59 14.30
CA ILE A 297 1.53 -1.69 13.60
C ILE A 297 1.24 -2.96 14.38
N SER A 298 0.57 -3.92 13.76
CA SER A 298 0.22 -5.14 14.45
C SER A 298 0.27 -6.38 13.56
N THR A 299 0.61 -7.48 14.18
CA THR A 299 0.50 -8.81 13.60
C THR A 299 -0.19 -9.73 14.58
N ARG A 300 -0.94 -10.68 14.05
CA ARG A 300 -1.67 -11.67 14.81
C ARG A 300 -1.55 -13.02 14.11
N ASN A 301 -1.11 -14.04 14.80
CA ASN A 301 -1.05 -15.38 14.26
C ASN A 301 -1.98 -16.31 15.04
N TYR A 302 -3.01 -16.78 14.38
CA TYR A 302 -3.97 -17.75 14.93
C TYR A 302 -3.64 -19.19 14.56
N ASN A 303 -2.71 -19.43 13.62
CA ASN A 303 -2.39 -20.76 13.18
C ASN A 303 -1.32 -21.41 14.06
N PRO A 304 -1.66 -22.40 14.90
CA PRO A 304 -0.69 -23.01 15.81
C PRO A 304 0.41 -23.83 15.09
N ASN A 305 0.28 -24.06 13.80
CA ASN A 305 1.20 -24.88 13.01
C ASN A 305 2.13 -24.06 12.11
N GLU A 306 1.94 -22.75 12.03
CA GLU A 306 2.73 -21.86 11.18
C GLU A 306 3.62 -20.95 12.03
N ALA A 307 4.84 -20.70 11.55
CA ALA A 307 5.71 -19.68 12.10
C ALA A 307 5.23 -18.32 11.56
N GLY A 308 5.18 -17.31 12.41
CA GLY A 308 4.74 -15.96 12.05
C GLY A 308 4.19 -15.23 13.26
N GLY A 309 3.72 -14.02 13.04
CA GLY A 309 3.25 -13.17 14.12
C GLY A 309 4.38 -12.37 14.77
N HIS A 310 5.45 -12.10 14.02
CA HIS A 310 6.59 -11.32 14.49
C HIS A 310 6.66 -9.96 13.79
N ILE A 311 7.27 -8.98 14.47
CA ILE A 311 7.57 -7.66 13.91
C ILE A 311 9.08 -7.43 13.97
N TYR A 312 9.72 -7.31 12.81
CA TYR A 312 11.14 -7.07 12.67
C TYR A 312 11.39 -5.66 12.13
N ILE A 313 12.09 -4.82 12.90
CA ILE A 313 12.43 -3.45 12.50
C ILE A 313 13.96 -3.32 12.56
N SER A 314 14.60 -3.15 11.39
CA SER A 314 16.04 -3.03 11.31
C SER A 314 16.48 -1.85 10.45
N ASP A 315 17.49 -1.09 10.92
CA ASP A 315 18.12 0.02 10.20
C ASP A 315 17.09 1.02 9.63
N SER A 316 16.02 1.32 10.37
CA SER A 316 14.85 2.04 9.86
C SER A 316 14.34 3.11 10.83
N VAL A 317 13.45 3.98 10.34
CA VAL A 317 12.77 5.01 11.14
C VAL A 317 11.28 4.70 11.17
N VAL A 318 10.74 4.43 12.35
CA VAL A 318 9.34 4.04 12.53
C VAL A 318 8.67 4.95 13.54
N LYS A 319 7.49 5.45 13.17
CA LYS A 319 6.57 6.14 14.06
C LYS A 319 5.23 5.39 14.02
N ALA A 320 4.79 4.87 15.16
CA ALA A 320 3.59 4.08 15.33
C ALA A 320 2.74 4.67 16.47
N ILE A 321 1.59 5.22 16.13
CA ILE A 321 0.72 5.90 17.10
C ILE A 321 -0.68 5.31 17.02
N ALA A 322 -1.18 4.81 18.14
CA ALA A 322 -2.55 4.37 18.33
C ALA A 322 -3.29 5.26 19.33
N ARG A 323 -4.51 5.66 19.01
CA ARG A 323 -5.32 6.55 19.85
C ARG A 323 -6.70 5.98 20.08
N TYR A 324 -7.23 6.24 21.25
CA TYR A 324 -8.62 6.00 21.54
C TYR A 324 -9.49 7.05 20.86
N ALA A 325 -10.51 6.60 20.14
CA ALA A 325 -11.64 7.42 19.74
C ALA A 325 -12.92 6.68 20.03
N GLU A 326 -13.89 7.37 20.61
CA GLU A 326 -15.22 6.80 20.84
C GLU A 326 -15.93 6.68 19.48
N THR A 327 -16.17 5.46 19.03
CA THR A 327 -16.97 5.22 17.84
C THR A 327 -18.44 5.47 18.17
N GLY A 328 -19.04 6.50 17.60
CA GLY A 328 -20.43 6.89 17.86
C GLY A 328 -21.49 5.95 17.24
N GLY A 329 -21.17 4.71 16.99
CA GLY A 329 -22.05 3.76 16.32
C GLY A 329 -22.45 2.59 17.20
N ASP A 330 -23.74 2.25 17.17
CA ASP A 330 -24.24 0.93 17.57
C ASP A 330 -23.67 -0.13 16.59
N GLY A 331 -22.34 -0.34 16.62
CA GLY A 331 -21.67 -1.38 15.84
C GLY A 331 -22.17 -2.76 16.25
N PRO A 332 -22.33 -3.72 15.33
CA PRO A 332 -22.66 -5.07 15.72
C PRO A 332 -21.53 -5.66 16.56
N ASP A 333 -21.88 -6.11 17.75
CA ASP A 333 -21.03 -6.79 18.73
C ASP A 333 -20.15 -7.85 18.07
N CYS A 334 -18.89 -7.52 17.74
CA CYS A 334 -17.96 -8.49 17.19
C CYS A 334 -17.42 -9.50 18.22
N TYR A 335 -17.76 -9.33 19.50
CA TYR A 335 -17.42 -10.27 20.58
C TYR A 335 -18.48 -10.34 21.66
N SER A 336 -19.73 -10.64 21.34
CA SER A 336 -20.69 -11.02 22.36
C SER A 336 -20.88 -12.55 22.40
N GLY A 337 -20.02 -13.20 23.14
CA GLY A 337 -20.31 -14.55 23.62
C GLY A 337 -21.32 -14.61 24.78
N ASP A 338 -21.79 -13.48 25.32
CA ASP A 338 -22.87 -13.46 26.33
C ASP A 338 -23.53 -12.07 26.38
N GLN A 339 -24.84 -12.04 26.19
CA GLN A 339 -25.69 -10.85 26.02
C GLN A 339 -26.00 -10.06 27.31
N ASP A 340 -25.30 -10.23 28.41
CA ASP A 340 -25.65 -9.61 29.69
C ASP A 340 -24.56 -8.80 30.40
N ASP A 341 -23.42 -8.53 29.78
CA ASP A 341 -22.41 -7.67 30.39
C ASP A 341 -22.65 -6.19 30.03
N GLU A 342 -23.20 -5.43 30.98
CA GLU A 342 -23.17 -3.96 30.96
C GLU A 342 -21.75 -3.49 30.64
N ILE A 343 -21.58 -2.71 29.55
CA ILE A 343 -20.32 -2.05 29.21
C ILE A 343 -20.01 -1.07 30.35
N THR A 344 -19.17 -1.51 31.27
CA THR A 344 -18.68 -0.64 32.33
C THR A 344 -17.61 0.31 31.76
N PRO A 345 -17.50 1.56 32.27
CA PRO A 345 -16.45 2.51 31.84
C PRO A 345 -15.00 2.02 32.02
N GLU A 346 -14.81 0.84 32.56
CA GLU A 346 -13.53 0.19 32.84
C GLU A 346 -12.98 -0.63 31.68
N ARG A 347 -13.79 -0.96 30.66
CA ARG A 347 -13.34 -1.54 29.39
C ARG A 347 -13.01 -0.46 28.38
N ARG A 348 -12.06 0.41 28.68
CA ARG A 348 -11.44 1.23 27.63
C ARG A 348 -10.67 0.33 26.69
N GLY A 349 -10.94 0.45 25.40
CA GLY A 349 -10.34 -0.36 24.37
C GLY A 349 -8.81 -0.41 24.42
N VAL A 350 -8.24 -1.45 23.85
CA VAL A 350 -6.79 -1.67 23.82
C VAL A 350 -6.21 -0.84 22.67
N ASN A 351 -5.40 0.18 23.00
CA ASN A 351 -4.75 1.03 22.01
C ASN A 351 -3.23 0.88 22.13
N ILE A 352 -2.60 0.22 21.16
CA ILE A 352 -1.18 -0.16 21.21
C ILE A 352 -0.45 0.35 19.98
N GLY A 353 0.69 1.04 20.19
CA GLY A 353 1.52 1.54 19.10
C GLY A 353 2.08 0.42 18.22
N ILE A 354 2.78 -0.56 18.80
CA ILE A 354 3.33 -1.75 18.09
C ILE A 354 2.91 -3.00 18.85
N TYR A 355 2.21 -3.92 18.17
CA TYR A 355 1.62 -5.10 18.79
C TYR A 355 1.90 -6.38 18.00
N ALA A 356 2.53 -7.35 18.62
CA ALA A 356 2.69 -8.70 18.06
C ALA A 356 1.92 -9.69 18.94
N GLN A 357 1.07 -10.51 18.32
CA GLN A 357 0.26 -11.50 19.01
C GLN A 357 0.35 -12.87 18.33
N THR A 358 0.55 -13.91 19.15
CA THR A 358 0.36 -15.31 18.72
C THR A 358 -0.68 -15.97 19.62
N THR A 359 -1.60 -16.71 19.02
CA THR A 359 -2.68 -17.39 19.73
C THR A 359 -2.61 -18.90 19.48
N GLU A 360 -2.82 -19.70 20.53
CA GLU A 360 -2.91 -21.17 20.49
C GLU A 360 -1.63 -21.90 20.03
N GLY A 361 -0.53 -21.20 19.75
CA GLY A 361 0.70 -21.77 19.20
C GLY A 361 1.77 -22.08 20.23
N ILE A 362 2.80 -22.79 19.79
CA ILE A 362 4.11 -22.96 20.46
C ILE A 362 5.12 -21.92 19.99
N VAL A 363 4.71 -20.99 19.13
CA VAL A 363 5.56 -19.96 18.55
C VAL A 363 5.50 -18.70 19.39
N PRO A 364 6.64 -18.14 19.84
CA PRO A 364 6.67 -16.87 20.56
C PRO A 364 6.24 -15.72 19.66
N ALA A 365 5.52 -14.74 20.21
CA ALA A 365 5.34 -13.45 19.56
C ALA A 365 6.61 -12.61 19.80
N THR A 366 7.26 -12.12 18.74
CA THR A 366 8.51 -11.37 18.88
C THR A 366 8.41 -10.00 18.21
N ILE A 367 8.86 -8.96 18.93
CA ILE A 367 9.13 -7.64 18.33
C ILE A 367 10.64 -7.43 18.44
N SER A 368 11.34 -7.40 17.31
CA SER A 368 12.78 -7.18 17.25
C SER A 368 13.10 -5.81 16.66
N ILE A 369 13.84 -4.99 17.38
CA ILE A 369 14.23 -3.62 16.98
C ILE A 369 15.76 -3.55 16.95
N VAL A 370 16.34 -3.47 15.75
CA VAL A 370 17.78 -3.49 15.52
C VAL A 370 18.25 -2.18 14.90
N ARG A 371 19.16 -1.46 15.55
CA ARG A 371 19.76 -0.19 15.05
C ARG A 371 18.77 0.80 14.46
N SER A 372 17.55 0.84 14.98
CA SER A 372 16.44 1.61 14.42
C SER A 372 16.00 2.74 15.34
N LYS A 373 15.43 3.80 14.74
CA LYS A 373 14.74 4.85 15.46
C LYS A 373 13.26 4.54 15.49
N VAL A 374 12.71 4.25 16.66
CA VAL A 374 11.30 3.93 16.83
C VAL A 374 10.65 4.91 17.80
N THR A 375 9.51 5.47 17.41
CA THR A 375 8.61 6.21 18.29
C THR A 375 7.28 5.47 18.28
N ALA A 376 6.91 4.86 19.38
CA ALA A 376 5.66 4.17 19.56
C ALA A 376 4.83 4.84 20.66
N GLU A 377 3.54 5.05 20.40
CA GLU A 377 2.58 5.62 21.36
C GLU A 377 1.27 4.84 21.29
N GLY A 378 0.70 4.55 22.45
CA GLY A 378 -0.61 3.94 22.57
C GLY A 378 -1.24 4.30 23.90
N ASP A 379 -2.55 4.51 23.93
CA ASP A 379 -3.23 4.88 25.19
C ASP A 379 -3.21 3.74 26.21
N THR A 380 -3.01 2.49 25.75
CA THR A 380 -2.79 1.31 26.61
C THR A 380 -1.31 0.97 26.74
N ALA A 381 -0.60 0.79 25.62
CA ALA A 381 0.82 0.47 25.61
C ALA A 381 1.52 1.02 24.38
N ALA A 382 2.80 1.41 24.52
CA ALA A 382 3.59 1.81 23.36
C ALA A 382 3.99 0.59 22.51
N ILE A 383 4.53 -0.45 23.14
CA ILE A 383 5.02 -1.68 22.49
C ILE A 383 4.65 -2.86 23.38
N PHE A 384 4.01 -3.87 22.79
CA PHE A 384 3.52 -5.03 23.50
C PHE A 384 3.60 -6.29 22.62
N ALA A 385 4.20 -7.35 23.14
CA ALA A 385 4.26 -8.66 22.51
C ALA A 385 3.53 -9.67 23.40
N LEU A 386 2.52 -10.36 22.85
CA LEU A 386 1.67 -11.28 23.59
C LEU A 386 1.68 -12.67 22.94
N ALA A 387 2.07 -13.67 23.68
CA ALA A 387 1.88 -15.06 23.28
C ALA A 387 0.84 -15.73 24.18
N MET A 388 -0.19 -16.30 23.55
CA MET A 388 -1.23 -17.10 24.21
C MET A 388 -0.98 -18.57 23.91
N SER A 389 -0.71 -19.38 24.93
CA SER A 389 -0.31 -20.77 24.77
C SER A 389 -1.00 -21.64 25.79
N ALA A 390 -1.62 -22.72 25.35
CA ALA A 390 -2.29 -23.71 26.23
C ALA A 390 -1.29 -24.45 27.14
N ASP A 391 -0.02 -24.54 26.77
CA ASP A 391 1.02 -25.24 27.53
C ASP A 391 1.96 -24.30 28.30
N GLY A 392 1.77 -22.97 28.20
CA GLY A 392 2.55 -21.94 28.90
C GLY A 392 4.02 -21.89 28.47
N LYS A 393 4.35 -22.30 27.25
CA LYS A 393 5.73 -22.30 26.75
C LYS A 393 6.02 -21.22 25.74
N ALA A 394 5.02 -20.72 25.02
CA ALA A 394 5.19 -19.59 24.14
C ALA A 394 5.29 -18.29 24.95
N ILE A 395 6.20 -17.42 24.59
CA ILE A 395 6.49 -16.16 25.29
C ILE A 395 6.42 -15.01 24.30
N GLY A 396 5.74 -13.92 24.71
CA GLY A 396 5.85 -12.64 24.01
C GLY A 396 7.18 -11.98 24.39
N THR A 397 8.04 -11.67 23.41
CA THR A 397 9.35 -11.09 23.64
C THR A 397 9.57 -9.78 22.88
N ILE A 398 10.32 -8.86 23.47
CA ILE A 398 10.81 -7.65 22.81
C ILE A 398 12.33 -7.66 22.88
N GLU A 399 12.98 -7.63 21.73
CA GLU A 399 14.43 -7.63 21.59
C GLU A 399 14.90 -6.28 21.04
N ILE A 400 15.87 -5.63 21.70
CA ILE A 400 16.45 -4.35 21.24
C ILE A 400 17.95 -4.53 21.14
N GLU A 401 18.49 -4.42 19.90
CA GLU A 401 19.90 -4.57 19.60
C GLU A 401 20.45 -3.31 18.90
N GLY A 402 21.61 -2.82 19.37
CA GLY A 402 22.24 -1.64 18.78
C GLY A 402 21.42 -0.36 18.90
N ALA A 403 20.46 -0.32 19.82
CA ALA A 403 19.62 0.83 20.11
C ALA A 403 19.34 0.93 21.61
N THR A 404 18.87 2.09 22.06
CA THR A 404 18.62 2.40 23.48
C THR A 404 17.24 3.02 23.65
N ILE A 405 16.54 2.66 24.73
CA ILE A 405 15.28 3.30 25.12
C ILE A 405 15.59 4.66 25.73
N LEU A 406 15.15 5.74 25.08
CA LEU A 406 15.30 7.12 25.54
C LEU A 406 14.09 7.59 26.35
N THR A 407 12.91 7.07 26.01
CA THR A 407 11.65 7.34 26.71
C THR A 407 10.92 6.02 26.90
N PRO A 408 10.44 5.70 28.11
CA PRO A 408 10.67 6.46 29.35
C PRO A 408 12.14 6.44 29.77
N GLU A 409 12.60 7.47 30.49
CA GLU A 409 13.96 7.51 30.99
C GLU A 409 14.21 6.35 31.97
N GLY A 410 15.27 5.58 31.73
CA GLY A 410 15.54 4.34 32.46
C GLY A 410 14.60 3.19 32.15
N GLY A 411 13.83 3.31 31.05
CA GLY A 411 12.94 2.27 30.55
C GLY A 411 13.66 0.95 30.29
N LYS A 412 12.95 -0.13 30.51
CA LYS A 412 13.45 -1.49 30.34
C LYS A 412 12.44 -2.34 29.57
N VAL A 413 12.94 -3.33 28.88
CA VAL A 413 12.15 -4.46 28.43
C VAL A 413 12.03 -5.45 29.58
N ILE A 414 10.83 -5.90 29.85
CA ILE A 414 10.60 -7.01 30.78
C ILE A 414 9.75 -8.08 30.11
N ASP A 415 10.08 -9.31 30.40
CA ASP A 415 9.24 -10.48 30.10
C ASP A 415 8.33 -10.69 31.30
N TYR A 416 7.04 -10.56 31.04
CA TYR A 416 6.03 -10.74 32.07
C TYR A 416 5.38 -12.10 31.93
N ARG A 417 5.34 -12.86 33.02
CA ARG A 417 4.69 -14.17 33.10
C ARG A 417 3.49 -14.08 34.00
N ASN A 418 2.32 -13.95 33.42
CA ASN A 418 1.09 -14.13 34.17
C ASN A 418 0.61 -15.59 34.07
N LYS A 419 0.43 -16.22 35.24
CA LYS A 419 -0.09 -17.57 35.34
C LYS A 419 -1.57 -17.62 35.66
N GLU A 420 -2.31 -16.55 35.43
CA GLU A 420 -3.78 -16.63 35.58
C GLU A 420 -4.35 -17.47 34.42
N GLU A 421 -5.02 -18.56 34.81
CA GLU A 421 -5.84 -19.32 33.88
C GLU A 421 -6.98 -18.41 33.42
N LEU A 422 -6.99 -18.05 32.14
CA LEU A 422 -8.21 -17.56 31.52
C LEU A 422 -9.26 -18.67 31.59
N SER A 423 -10.52 -18.31 31.59
CA SER A 423 -11.67 -19.22 31.74
C SER A 423 -11.65 -20.46 30.81
N ASN A 424 -10.73 -20.48 29.83
CA ASN A 424 -10.55 -21.55 28.84
C ASN A 424 -9.27 -22.37 29.06
N GLY A 425 -8.54 -22.18 30.17
CA GLY A 425 -7.28 -22.89 30.45
C GLY A 425 -6.08 -22.37 29.64
N ILE A 426 -6.21 -21.23 28.96
CA ILE A 426 -5.12 -20.59 28.21
C ILE A 426 -4.33 -19.68 29.15
N MET A 427 -3.01 -19.86 29.21
CA MET A 427 -2.09 -18.97 29.90
C MET A 427 -1.45 -18.01 28.92
N TYR A 428 -1.16 -16.78 29.32
CA TYR A 428 -0.44 -15.83 28.49
C TYR A 428 0.85 -15.34 29.13
N GLU A 429 1.84 -15.11 28.28
CA GLU A 429 3.11 -14.50 28.63
C GLU A 429 3.37 -13.34 27.67
N ALA A 430 3.79 -12.20 28.18
CA ALA A 430 3.93 -10.98 27.41
C ALA A 430 5.28 -10.30 27.65
N GLY A 431 5.88 -9.76 26.61
CA GLY A 431 6.98 -8.80 26.67
C GLY A 431 6.44 -7.37 26.57
N GLN A 432 6.94 -6.48 27.40
CA GLN A 432 6.50 -5.08 27.43
C GLN A 432 7.64 -4.12 27.77
N VAL A 433 7.53 -2.88 27.26
CA VAL A 433 8.41 -1.78 27.68
C VAL A 433 7.79 -1.11 28.89
N ILE A 434 8.56 -1.04 29.97
CA ILE A 434 8.16 -0.39 31.22
C ILE A 434 9.06 0.79 31.56
N GLY A 435 8.55 1.74 32.36
CA GLY A 435 9.33 2.86 32.89
C GLY A 435 8.54 3.73 33.85
N THR A 436 9.25 4.57 34.59
CA THR A 436 8.67 5.55 35.51
C THR A 436 8.30 6.82 34.80
N GLY A 437 7.03 7.06 34.49
CA GLY A 437 6.53 8.34 33.95
C GLY A 437 5.30 8.19 33.09
N ASP A 438 4.29 8.99 33.36
CA ASP A 438 3.07 9.30 32.62
C ASP A 438 2.12 8.17 32.20
N ALA A 439 2.41 6.92 32.50
CA ALA A 439 1.57 5.80 32.17
C ALA A 439 1.10 5.09 33.44
N VAL A 440 0.00 5.56 34.01
CA VAL A 440 -0.76 4.78 34.99
C VAL A 440 -1.79 4.00 34.20
N ILE A 441 -1.52 2.72 33.95
CA ILE A 441 -2.58 1.78 33.59
C ILE A 441 -3.04 1.18 34.92
N ASP A 442 -4.35 1.20 35.15
CA ASP A 442 -4.99 0.29 36.09
C ASP A 442 -4.93 -1.12 35.47
N SER A 443 -3.73 -1.62 35.35
CA SER A 443 -3.47 -3.01 35.00
C SER A 443 -3.60 -3.82 36.28
N PRO A 444 -4.17 -5.02 36.26
CA PRO A 444 -4.08 -5.95 37.40
C PRO A 444 -2.62 -6.29 37.74
N TYR A 445 -1.67 -5.71 37.02
CA TYR A 445 -0.22 -5.89 37.15
C TYR A 445 0.37 -4.63 37.78
N ASP A 446 1.10 -4.78 38.88
CA ASP A 446 1.73 -3.69 39.63
C ASP A 446 2.83 -2.90 38.89
N ASP A 447 3.07 -3.24 37.59
CA ASP A 447 4.10 -2.63 36.76
C ASP A 447 3.55 -1.56 35.83
N VAL A 448 4.28 -0.48 35.66
CA VAL A 448 3.89 0.65 34.82
C VAL A 448 4.30 0.39 33.37
N ILE A 449 3.35 0.03 32.51
CA ILE A 449 3.57 -0.12 31.06
C ILE A 449 3.74 1.26 30.42
N ALA A 450 4.78 1.45 29.62
CA ALA A 450 5.01 2.69 28.92
C ALA A 450 3.96 2.93 27.82
N LYS A 451 3.22 4.04 27.90
CA LYS A 451 2.30 4.48 26.83
C LYS A 451 3.04 5.16 25.69
N LYS A 452 4.26 5.60 25.92
CA LYS A 452 5.16 6.18 24.94
C LYS A 452 6.54 5.58 25.05
N ALA A 453 7.07 5.06 23.95
CA ALA A 453 8.43 4.60 23.83
C ALA A 453 9.15 5.35 22.71
N VAL A 454 10.35 5.86 23.02
CA VAL A 454 11.27 6.39 22.02
C VAL A 454 12.56 5.58 22.13
N ILE A 455 12.91 4.91 21.06
CA ILE A 455 14.11 4.10 20.91
C ILE A 455 14.96 4.73 19.82
N ALA A 456 16.26 4.87 20.06
CA ALA A 456 17.19 5.41 19.07
C ALA A 456 18.43 4.52 18.96
N PRO A 457 19.08 4.46 17.79
CA PRO A 457 20.34 3.76 17.64
C PRO A 457 21.33 4.20 18.70
N SER A 458 22.06 3.26 19.30
CA SER A 458 23.17 3.59 20.19
C SER A 458 24.25 4.29 19.37
N GLU A 459 24.81 5.39 19.88
CA GLU A 459 25.98 5.99 19.25
C GLU A 459 27.08 4.91 19.17
N GLU A 460 27.59 4.64 17.97
CA GLU A 460 28.77 3.80 17.83
C GLU A 460 29.87 4.46 18.65
N THR A 461 30.26 3.85 19.77
CA THR A 461 31.46 4.25 20.47
C THR A 461 32.61 4.02 19.51
N LYS A 462 33.06 5.11 18.88
CA LYS A 462 34.28 5.11 18.07
C LYS A 462 35.34 4.40 18.90
N PRO A 463 35.97 3.32 18.39
CA PRO A 463 36.98 2.60 19.16
C PRO A 463 37.97 3.63 19.69
N GLU A 464 38.16 3.70 21.00
CA GLU A 464 39.20 4.52 21.60
C GLU A 464 40.51 4.16 20.90
N GLU A 465 41.07 5.09 20.13
CA GLU A 465 42.43 4.98 19.63
C GLU A 465 43.34 4.82 20.87
N LYS A 466 43.80 3.59 21.10
CA LYS A 466 44.79 3.33 22.13
C LYS A 466 45.96 4.29 21.93
N PRO A 467 46.29 5.14 22.88
CA PRO A 467 47.47 5.99 22.78
C PRO A 467 48.71 5.09 22.79
N GLY A 468 49.43 5.02 21.69
CA GLY A 468 50.79 4.55 21.62
C GLY A 468 51.05 3.20 20.97
N GLU A 469 50.94 3.11 19.69
CA GLU A 469 51.84 2.28 18.87
C GLU A 469 52.46 3.13 17.79
N THR A 470 53.73 3.49 18.01
CA THR A 470 54.61 4.12 16.98
C THR A 470 54.80 3.15 15.81
N LYS A 471 54.23 3.47 14.68
CA LYS A 471 54.42 2.76 13.43
C LYS A 471 55.88 2.85 12.96
N PRO A 472 56.56 1.75 12.64
CA PRO A 472 57.89 1.81 12.03
C PRO A 472 57.85 2.46 10.63
N GLU A 473 58.74 3.41 10.42
CA GLU A 473 58.96 3.98 9.09
C GLU A 473 59.45 2.90 8.11
N GLY A 474 58.71 2.67 7.03
CA GLY A 474 59.12 1.89 5.87
C GLY A 474 59.62 2.79 4.74
N PRO A 475 60.48 2.31 3.84
CA PRO A 475 61.34 3.13 3.02
C PRO A 475 60.63 3.83 1.84
N LYS A 476 61.12 5.06 1.55
CA LYS A 476 60.74 5.87 0.41
C LYS A 476 61.03 5.16 -0.93
N SER A 477 60.06 5.15 -1.82
CA SER A 477 60.26 4.86 -3.24
C SER A 477 59.74 6.04 -4.06
N GLU A 478 60.66 6.64 -4.83
CA GLU A 478 60.43 7.67 -5.85
C GLU A 478 59.72 7.09 -7.07
N GLY A 479 58.88 7.89 -7.74
CA GLY A 479 58.43 7.53 -9.08
C GLY A 479 57.21 8.32 -9.60
N THR A 480 57.48 9.48 -10.11
CA THR A 480 56.65 10.39 -10.89
C THR A 480 55.95 9.72 -12.09
N LYS A 481 54.65 9.95 -12.31
CA LYS A 481 54.10 10.26 -13.64
C LYS A 481 52.77 11.01 -13.57
N THR A 482 52.80 12.20 -14.09
CA THR A 482 51.71 13.15 -14.33
C THR A 482 50.82 12.66 -15.47
N ILE A 483 49.50 12.61 -15.26
CA ILE A 483 48.51 12.58 -16.35
C ILE A 483 47.62 13.82 -16.21
N LYS A 484 47.66 14.65 -17.27
CA LYS A 484 46.85 15.85 -17.43
C LYS A 484 45.39 15.48 -17.69
N THR A 485 44.48 16.00 -16.89
CA THR A 485 43.04 16.02 -17.23
C THR A 485 42.67 17.43 -17.68
N VAL A 486 42.00 17.50 -18.80
CA VAL A 486 41.56 18.75 -19.44
C VAL A 486 40.29 19.22 -18.73
N ALA A 487 40.31 20.45 -18.23
CA ALA A 487 39.14 21.11 -17.66
C ALA A 487 38.33 21.77 -18.78
N VAL A 488 37.04 21.51 -18.82
CA VAL A 488 36.06 22.32 -19.57
C VAL A 488 35.40 23.28 -18.59
N ALA A 489 35.56 24.56 -18.87
CA ALA A 489 35.02 25.65 -18.09
C ALA A 489 33.53 25.85 -18.41
N ALA A 490 32.68 25.95 -17.38
CA ALA A 490 31.39 26.59 -17.45
C ALA A 490 31.35 27.75 -16.45
N THR A 491 31.04 28.91 -16.98
CA THR A 491 31.03 30.22 -16.32
C THR A 491 29.82 30.44 -15.43
N GLY A 492 30.06 30.88 -14.21
CA GLY A 492 29.42 32.05 -13.60
C GLY A 492 28.17 31.93 -12.80
N ALA A 493 28.26 32.02 -11.47
CA ALA A 493 27.73 33.13 -10.68
C ALA A 493 28.08 32.91 -9.20
N LYS A 494 28.68 33.92 -8.60
CA LYS A 494 29.02 34.00 -7.18
C LYS A 494 27.76 34.29 -6.35
N THR A 495 27.50 33.49 -5.31
CA THR A 495 26.92 33.98 -4.07
C THR A 495 27.64 33.31 -2.91
N THR A 496 28.18 34.16 -2.05
CA THR A 496 28.85 33.80 -0.81
C THR A 496 27.82 33.50 0.26
N GLY A 497 27.80 32.26 0.76
CA GLY A 497 27.03 31.86 1.94
C GLY A 497 27.74 30.71 2.65
N LYS A 498 28.16 31.01 3.88
CA LYS A 498 28.89 30.12 4.76
C LYS A 498 27.97 29.00 5.23
N LEU A 499 28.22 27.76 4.82
CA LEU A 499 27.52 26.58 5.30
C LEU A 499 28.12 26.13 6.63
N ALA A 500 27.29 26.16 7.67
CA ALA A 500 27.60 25.48 8.93
C ALA A 500 27.17 24.01 8.81
N ALA A 501 28.09 23.13 9.23
CA ALA A 501 27.82 21.70 9.27
C ALA A 501 26.84 21.40 10.44
N THR A 502 25.62 20.96 10.12
CA THR A 502 24.75 20.24 11.04
C THR A 502 23.94 19.21 10.25
N GLY A 503 24.26 17.95 10.47
CA GLY A 503 23.64 16.80 9.81
C GLY A 503 22.28 16.41 10.37
N ASP A 504 21.37 17.35 10.69
CA ASP A 504 20.08 17.01 11.34
C ASP A 504 18.85 17.73 10.76
N ALA A 505 19.01 18.56 9.74
CA ALA A 505 17.90 19.37 9.20
C ALA A 505 17.14 18.71 8.03
N SER A 506 17.68 17.68 7.38
CA SER A 506 17.06 17.07 6.20
C SER A 506 15.92 16.11 6.52
N ASN A 507 16.00 15.38 7.64
CA ASN A 507 14.94 14.44 8.01
C ASN A 507 13.70 15.10 8.64
N ALA A 508 13.86 16.25 9.31
CA ALA A 508 12.74 17.00 9.86
C ALA A 508 11.89 17.71 8.77
N ALA A 509 12.51 18.06 7.65
CA ALA A 509 11.81 18.73 6.55
C ALA A 509 10.93 17.75 5.72
N ILE A 510 11.33 16.49 5.60
CA ILE A 510 10.54 15.46 4.89
C ILE A 510 9.32 15.04 5.71
N VAL A 511 9.45 14.92 7.03
CA VAL A 511 8.32 14.65 7.94
C VAL A 511 7.35 15.84 7.99
N ALA A 512 7.83 17.08 7.92
CA ALA A 512 6.99 18.27 7.89
C ALA A 512 6.22 18.43 6.56
N ALA A 513 6.78 17.98 5.43
CA ALA A 513 6.10 18.01 4.13
C ALA A 513 4.98 16.95 4.04
N ALA A 514 5.16 15.78 4.66
CA ALA A 514 4.11 14.75 4.74
C ALA A 514 2.94 15.20 5.65
N LEU A 515 3.20 15.99 6.70
CA LEU A 515 2.17 16.51 7.60
C LEU A 515 1.39 17.73 7.05
N ALA A 516 1.95 18.45 6.07
CA ALA A 516 1.28 19.62 5.48
C ALA A 516 0.28 19.24 4.36
N GLY A 517 0.35 18.04 3.81
CA GLY A 517 -0.55 17.54 2.75
C GLY A 517 -1.93 17.10 3.24
N THR A 518 -2.11 16.85 4.54
CA THR A 518 -3.33 16.28 5.11
C THR A 518 -4.34 17.28 5.67
N ALA A 519 -4.03 18.58 5.68
CA ALA A 519 -4.91 19.61 6.25
C ALA A 519 -5.97 20.18 5.29
N ALA A 520 -6.07 19.73 4.05
CA ALA A 520 -6.93 20.33 3.02
C ALA A 520 -8.20 19.53 2.66
N ILE A 521 -8.48 18.37 3.28
CA ILE A 521 -9.62 17.51 2.87
C ILE A 521 -10.73 17.38 3.94
N ALA A 522 -10.67 18.11 5.02
CA ALA A 522 -11.72 18.08 6.05
C ALA A 522 -12.76 19.20 5.86
N ALA A 523 -13.41 19.31 4.71
CA ALA A 523 -14.62 20.12 4.55
C ALA A 523 -15.46 19.60 3.36
N GLY A 524 -16.20 18.52 3.55
CA GLY A 524 -17.18 18.03 2.58
C GLY A 524 -18.34 17.38 3.31
N ALA A 525 -19.49 18.04 3.28
CA ALA A 525 -20.67 17.85 4.09
C ALA A 525 -21.31 16.45 3.97
N VAL A 526 -21.68 15.93 5.12
CA VAL A 526 -22.64 14.83 5.33
C VAL A 526 -24.02 15.28 4.83
N VAL A 527 -24.57 14.60 3.84
CA VAL A 527 -26.00 14.61 3.54
C VAL A 527 -26.51 13.17 3.57
N SER A 528 -27.08 12.80 4.70
CA SER A 528 -27.86 11.58 4.91
C SER A 528 -29.10 11.60 4.02
N ARG A 529 -29.30 10.55 3.20
CA ARG A 529 -30.62 10.20 2.66
C ARG A 529 -30.99 8.78 3.07
N LYS A 530 -31.90 8.69 4.04
CA LYS A 530 -32.67 7.48 4.30
C LYS A 530 -33.44 7.07 3.02
N ARG A 531 -33.38 5.80 2.65
CA ARG A 531 -34.42 5.15 1.86
C ARG A 531 -34.80 3.83 2.53
N SER A 532 -36.09 3.71 2.63
CA SER A 532 -36.92 2.63 3.17
C SER A 532 -36.73 1.31 2.45
#